data_1fae5a5ce5c73bab33fc980bd88ec5d9
#
_entry.id   1fae5a5ce5c73bab33fc980bd88ec5d9
#
_cell.length_a   1.000
_cell.length_b   1.000
_cell.length_c   1.000
_cell.angle_alpha   90.00
_cell.angle_beta   90.00
_cell.angle_gamma   90.00
#
_symmetry.space_group_name_H-M   'P 1'
#
loop_
_entity.id
_entity.type
_entity.pdbx_description
1 polymer ?
#
loop_
_entity_poly.entity_id
_entity_poly.type
_entity_poly.pdbx_seq_one_letter_code
_entity_poly.pdbx_strand_id
1 'polypeptide(L)'
;QFRNWFYSLLAMSAEMEGKAPFKTLLGHALVKDENGREMHKSWGNAIWFDDAAEKMGVDVMRWMYSLQNVEQNLLFGYGPADEVRKKLITLWNVYSFYATYAAVDGFDPIKNPIKWDLLSILDKWIIAKTHLLIRNADHYLEKFRVDSFMKDFELYLEELSNWYIRRNRRRFWKSEDDEDKKSAYATLYHVLDNIIKMIAPVLPFVSESIYQNLIRNSDSNAPESIHLCDFPNS
;
A
#
# COMPACT_ATOMS: atom_id res chain seq x y z
N GLN A 1 1.38 -1.50 -29.52
CA GLN A 1 2.47 -0.76 -28.86
C GLN A 1 3.82 -0.99 -29.53
N PHE A 2 4.11 -2.23 -29.96
CA PHE A 2 5.33 -2.54 -30.73
C PHE A 2 5.49 -1.72 -32.00
N ARG A 3 4.41 -1.46 -32.72
CA ARG A 3 4.42 -0.74 -33.99
C ARG A 3 4.29 0.76 -33.86
N ASN A 4 4.16 1.28 -32.63
CA ASN A 4 3.97 2.70 -32.40
C ASN A 4 4.98 3.24 -31.38
N TRP A 5 4.65 3.32 -30.12
CA TRP A 5 5.45 4.02 -29.11
C TRP A 5 6.88 3.46 -28.98
N PHE A 6 7.03 2.18 -28.69
CA PHE A 6 8.35 1.56 -28.51
C PHE A 6 9.16 1.52 -29.80
N TYR A 7 8.52 1.27 -30.93
CA TYR A 7 9.18 1.30 -32.23
C TYR A 7 9.72 2.70 -32.54
N SER A 8 8.94 3.75 -32.32
CA SER A 8 9.36 5.14 -32.58
C SER A 8 10.56 5.52 -31.71
N LEU A 9 10.53 5.20 -30.42
CA LEU A 9 11.67 5.44 -29.53
C LEU A 9 12.90 4.67 -29.94
N LEU A 10 12.76 3.39 -30.29
CA LEU A 10 13.87 2.55 -30.71
C LEU A 10 14.49 3.06 -32.02
N ALA A 11 13.67 3.40 -33.01
CA ALA A 11 14.13 3.91 -34.28
C ALA A 11 14.88 5.23 -34.11
N MET A 12 14.33 6.18 -33.38
CA MET A 12 14.98 7.47 -33.10
C MET A 12 16.31 7.29 -32.36
N SER A 13 16.35 6.47 -31.32
CA SER A 13 17.56 6.26 -30.54
C SER A 13 18.64 5.51 -31.34
N ALA A 14 18.25 4.53 -32.15
CA ALA A 14 19.17 3.82 -33.02
C ALA A 14 19.82 4.73 -34.05
N GLU A 15 19.06 5.63 -34.69
CA GLU A 15 19.57 6.58 -35.67
C GLU A 15 20.38 7.72 -35.05
N MET A 16 19.96 8.24 -33.90
CA MET A 16 20.60 9.41 -33.28
C MET A 16 21.76 9.05 -32.36
N GLU A 17 21.68 7.93 -31.65
CA GLU A 17 22.59 7.57 -30.56
C GLU A 17 23.32 6.23 -30.78
N GLY A 18 22.89 5.42 -31.76
CA GLY A 18 23.46 4.11 -32.03
C GLY A 18 23.23 3.07 -30.91
N LYS A 19 22.24 3.30 -30.03
CA LYS A 19 21.98 2.42 -28.88
C LYS A 19 20.49 2.32 -28.55
N ALA A 20 20.12 1.29 -27.78
CA ALA A 20 18.75 1.14 -27.31
C ALA A 20 18.40 2.25 -26.28
N PRO A 21 17.16 2.84 -26.33
CA PRO A 21 16.75 3.90 -25.44
C PRO A 21 16.34 3.41 -24.04
N PHE A 22 16.22 2.11 -23.86
CA PHE A 22 15.80 1.47 -22.60
C PHE A 22 16.52 0.13 -22.41
N LYS A 23 16.71 -0.26 -21.15
CA LYS A 23 17.27 -1.57 -20.77
C LYS A 23 16.18 -2.62 -20.59
N THR A 24 15.04 -2.19 -20.06
CA THR A 24 13.89 -3.07 -19.79
C THR A 24 12.63 -2.43 -20.33
N LEU A 25 11.76 -3.25 -20.90
CA LEU A 25 10.50 -2.85 -21.46
C LEU A 25 9.38 -3.66 -20.78
N LEU A 26 8.46 -2.96 -20.11
CA LEU A 26 7.27 -3.56 -19.56
C LEU A 26 6.08 -3.32 -20.49
N GLY A 27 5.59 -4.36 -21.10
CA GLY A 27 4.33 -4.35 -21.86
C GLY A 27 3.15 -4.73 -20.97
N HIS A 28 1.97 -4.23 -21.29
CA HIS A 28 0.74 -4.60 -20.60
C HIS A 28 -0.40 -4.88 -21.59
N ALA A 29 -1.38 -5.69 -21.17
CA ALA A 29 -2.57 -5.96 -21.92
C ALA A 29 -3.58 -4.78 -21.86
N LEU A 30 -4.79 -4.99 -22.36
CA LEU A 30 -5.79 -3.92 -22.48
C LEU A 30 -6.61 -3.75 -21.19
N VAL A 31 -7.14 -2.55 -21.01
CA VAL A 31 -8.19 -2.27 -20.03
C VAL A 31 -9.54 -2.46 -20.72
N LYS A 32 -10.39 -3.32 -20.15
CA LYS A 32 -11.73 -3.64 -20.65
C LYS A 32 -12.77 -3.27 -19.60
N ASP A 33 -14.04 -3.17 -19.98
CA ASP A 33 -15.11 -3.01 -19.00
C ASP A 33 -15.23 -4.24 -18.08
N GLU A 34 -16.04 -4.15 -17.04
CA GLU A 34 -16.21 -5.23 -16.06
C GLU A 34 -16.80 -6.53 -16.65
N ASN A 35 -17.38 -6.46 -17.86
CA ASN A 35 -17.89 -7.61 -18.62
C ASN A 35 -16.88 -8.16 -19.65
N GLY A 36 -15.67 -7.62 -19.69
CA GLY A 36 -14.61 -8.04 -20.61
C GLY A 36 -14.74 -7.49 -22.03
N ARG A 37 -15.58 -6.48 -22.27
CA ARG A 37 -15.75 -5.81 -23.56
C ARG A 37 -14.78 -4.63 -23.68
N GLU A 38 -14.42 -4.28 -24.90
CA GLU A 38 -13.67 -3.05 -25.12
C GLU A 38 -14.51 -1.83 -24.76
N MET A 39 -13.87 -0.83 -24.16
CA MET A 39 -14.55 0.42 -23.78
C MET A 39 -14.54 1.38 -24.96
N HIS A 40 -15.73 1.73 -25.46
CA HIS A 40 -15.93 2.71 -26.52
C HIS A 40 -16.90 3.79 -26.09
N LYS A 41 -16.59 5.06 -26.39
CA LYS A 41 -17.45 6.20 -26.09
C LYS A 41 -18.84 6.04 -26.74
N SER A 42 -18.87 5.55 -27.98
CA SER A 42 -20.11 5.37 -28.74
C SER A 42 -21.00 4.24 -28.20
N TRP A 43 -20.46 3.34 -27.39
CA TRP A 43 -21.22 2.22 -26.78
C TRP A 43 -21.73 2.57 -25.38
N GLY A 44 -21.32 3.72 -24.83
CA GLY A 44 -21.74 4.18 -23.50
C GLY A 44 -21.14 3.38 -22.34
N ASN A 45 -20.17 2.51 -22.61
CA ASN A 45 -19.49 1.69 -21.58
C ASN A 45 -18.10 2.23 -21.18
N ALA A 46 -17.69 3.37 -21.73
CA ALA A 46 -16.46 4.02 -21.32
C ALA A 46 -16.66 4.79 -20.02
N ILE A 47 -15.83 4.50 -19.02
CA ILE A 47 -15.80 5.24 -17.74
C ILE A 47 -14.73 6.32 -17.87
N TRP A 48 -15.13 7.57 -17.66
CA TRP A 48 -14.22 8.71 -17.67
C TRP A 48 -13.42 8.78 -16.39
N PHE A 49 -12.18 9.28 -16.49
CA PHE A 49 -11.28 9.37 -15.34
C PHE A 49 -11.88 10.19 -14.19
N ASP A 50 -12.44 11.36 -14.47
CA ASP A 50 -13.01 12.24 -13.45
C ASP A 50 -14.20 11.57 -12.73
N ASP A 51 -15.09 10.91 -13.46
CA ASP A 51 -16.19 10.15 -12.90
C ASP A 51 -15.69 8.97 -12.03
N ALA A 52 -14.66 8.27 -12.49
CA ALA A 52 -14.06 7.19 -11.74
C ALA A 52 -13.35 7.68 -10.48
N ALA A 53 -12.58 8.77 -10.58
CA ALA A 53 -11.87 9.38 -9.47
C ALA A 53 -12.84 9.85 -8.37
N GLU A 54 -13.97 10.46 -8.75
CA GLU A 54 -14.98 10.90 -7.80
C GLU A 54 -15.75 9.74 -7.16
N LYS A 55 -16.17 8.75 -7.95
CA LYS A 55 -17.02 7.64 -7.45
C LYS A 55 -16.25 6.51 -6.79
N MET A 56 -15.09 6.15 -7.33
CA MET A 56 -14.26 5.06 -6.81
C MET A 56 -13.21 5.54 -5.82
N GLY A 57 -12.61 6.70 -6.09
CA GLY A 57 -11.40 7.19 -5.45
C GLY A 57 -10.13 6.74 -6.17
N VAL A 58 -9.14 7.62 -6.25
CA VAL A 58 -7.91 7.37 -7.03
C VAL A 58 -7.09 6.21 -6.45
N ASP A 59 -6.96 6.10 -5.13
CA ASP A 59 -6.22 4.98 -4.51
C ASP A 59 -6.90 3.63 -4.76
N VAL A 60 -8.23 3.57 -4.80
CA VAL A 60 -8.95 2.34 -5.19
C VAL A 60 -8.64 1.96 -6.63
N MET A 61 -8.64 2.93 -7.55
CA MET A 61 -8.27 2.68 -8.95
C MET A 61 -6.83 2.17 -9.06
N ARG A 62 -5.88 2.83 -8.36
CA ARG A 62 -4.47 2.43 -8.36
C ARG A 62 -4.27 1.03 -7.77
N TRP A 63 -4.99 0.69 -6.71
CA TRP A 63 -4.97 -0.66 -6.13
C TRP A 63 -5.48 -1.71 -7.13
N MET A 64 -6.61 -1.45 -7.81
CA MET A 64 -7.14 -2.33 -8.87
C MET A 64 -6.11 -2.59 -9.96
N TYR A 65 -5.47 -1.52 -10.49
CA TYR A 65 -4.42 -1.65 -11.50
C TYR A 65 -3.23 -2.45 -10.99
N SER A 66 -2.86 -2.26 -9.73
CA SER A 66 -1.68 -2.90 -9.14
C SER A 66 -1.88 -4.40 -8.83
N LEU A 67 -3.11 -4.86 -8.67
CA LEU A 67 -3.41 -6.29 -8.51
C LEU A 67 -3.37 -7.07 -9.83
N GLN A 68 -3.36 -6.35 -10.94
CA GLN A 68 -3.46 -6.95 -12.26
C GLN A 68 -2.15 -7.60 -12.68
N ASN A 69 -2.22 -8.85 -13.13
CA ASN A 69 -1.15 -9.40 -13.94
C ASN A 69 -1.14 -8.65 -15.28
N VAL A 70 -0.04 -7.95 -15.57
CA VAL A 70 0.09 -7.08 -16.76
C VAL A 70 -0.07 -7.81 -18.08
N GLU A 71 0.11 -9.14 -18.10
CA GLU A 71 -0.08 -9.99 -19.29
C GLU A 71 -1.56 -10.26 -19.62
N GLN A 72 -2.46 -9.97 -18.70
CA GLN A 72 -3.90 -10.19 -18.85
C GLN A 72 -4.66 -8.87 -18.91
N ASN A 73 -5.84 -8.89 -19.57
CA ASN A 73 -6.69 -7.71 -19.62
C ASN A 73 -7.24 -7.35 -18.23
N LEU A 74 -7.16 -6.08 -17.88
CA LEU A 74 -7.79 -5.54 -16.67
C LEU A 74 -9.30 -5.39 -16.90
N LEU A 75 -10.09 -5.94 -16.00
CA LEU A 75 -11.53 -5.67 -15.93
C LEU A 75 -11.77 -4.44 -15.04
N PHE A 76 -12.16 -3.33 -15.65
CA PHE A 76 -12.35 -2.05 -14.98
C PHE A 76 -13.83 -1.71 -14.87
N GLY A 77 -14.30 -1.47 -13.65
CA GLY A 77 -15.69 -1.14 -13.38
C GLY A 77 -15.94 -0.90 -11.90
N TYR A 78 -17.15 -0.50 -11.57
CA TYR A 78 -17.54 -0.18 -10.19
C TYR A 78 -17.64 -1.41 -9.29
N GLY A 79 -18.03 -2.57 -9.83
CA GLY A 79 -18.07 -3.82 -9.09
C GLY A 79 -16.70 -4.24 -8.55
N PRO A 80 -15.68 -4.42 -9.40
CA PRO A 80 -14.31 -4.68 -8.94
C PRO A 80 -13.76 -3.60 -7.99
N ALA A 81 -14.11 -2.32 -8.22
CA ALA A 81 -13.69 -1.22 -7.35
C ALA A 81 -14.24 -1.35 -5.93
N ASP A 82 -15.48 -1.78 -5.77
CA ASP A 82 -16.10 -1.95 -4.45
C ASP A 82 -15.42 -3.05 -3.63
N GLU A 83 -14.92 -4.11 -4.24
CA GLU A 83 -14.16 -5.16 -3.55
C GLU A 83 -12.81 -4.61 -3.03
N VAL A 84 -12.12 -3.82 -3.83
CA VAL A 84 -10.86 -3.16 -3.42
C VAL A 84 -11.12 -2.11 -2.35
N ARG A 85 -12.22 -1.35 -2.46
CA ARG A 85 -12.60 -0.35 -1.45
C ARG A 85 -12.77 -0.96 -0.06
N LYS A 86 -13.33 -2.16 0.06
CA LYS A 86 -13.44 -2.87 1.34
C LYS A 86 -12.07 -3.12 1.98
N LYS A 87 -11.06 -3.44 1.17
CA LYS A 87 -9.68 -3.64 1.65
C LYS A 87 -9.03 -2.33 2.09
N LEU A 88 -9.25 -1.25 1.32
CA LEU A 88 -8.77 0.09 1.71
C LEU A 88 -9.41 0.54 3.03
N ILE A 89 -10.71 0.28 3.23
CA ILE A 89 -11.39 0.54 4.50
C ILE A 89 -10.78 -0.31 5.63
N THR A 90 -10.38 -1.55 5.36
CA THR A 90 -9.71 -2.39 6.37
C THR A 90 -8.38 -1.76 6.80
N LEU A 91 -7.55 -1.29 5.86
CA LEU A 91 -6.32 -0.55 6.18
C LEU A 91 -6.60 0.69 7.03
N TRP A 92 -7.59 1.48 6.61
CA TRP A 92 -8.00 2.67 7.35
C TRP A 92 -8.50 2.34 8.77
N ASN A 93 -9.24 1.27 8.94
CA ASN A 93 -9.72 0.81 10.24
C ASN A 93 -8.58 0.37 11.17
N VAL A 94 -7.53 -0.27 10.63
CA VAL A 94 -6.31 -0.62 11.38
C VAL A 94 -5.63 0.66 11.90
N TYR A 95 -5.44 1.64 11.04
CA TYR A 95 -4.89 2.93 11.42
C TYR A 95 -5.78 3.65 12.44
N SER A 96 -7.09 3.77 12.18
CA SER A 96 -8.04 4.45 13.06
C SER A 96 -8.11 3.81 14.44
N PHE A 97 -8.01 2.48 14.51
CA PHE A 97 -7.93 1.76 15.78
C PHE A 97 -6.70 2.22 16.58
N TYR A 98 -5.52 2.24 15.96
CA TYR A 98 -4.32 2.74 16.62
C TYR A 98 -4.48 4.19 17.07
N ALA A 99 -4.84 5.09 16.14
CA ALA A 99 -4.91 6.53 16.40
C ALA A 99 -5.90 6.86 17.52
N THR A 100 -7.08 6.21 17.52
CA THR A 100 -8.10 6.45 18.55
C THR A 100 -7.61 6.07 19.95
N TYR A 101 -7.08 4.86 20.11
CA TYR A 101 -6.67 4.39 21.43
C TYR A 101 -5.37 5.04 21.90
N ALA A 102 -4.41 5.28 21.01
CA ALA A 102 -3.19 6.01 21.32
C ALA A 102 -3.48 7.44 21.80
N ALA A 103 -4.45 8.13 21.17
CA ALA A 103 -4.89 9.45 21.57
C ALA A 103 -5.57 9.44 22.95
N VAL A 104 -6.46 8.48 23.23
CA VAL A 104 -7.14 8.35 24.53
C VAL A 104 -6.15 8.09 25.65
N ASP A 105 -5.15 7.25 25.42
CA ASP A 105 -4.15 6.88 26.42
C ASP A 105 -2.95 7.87 26.47
N GLY A 106 -2.90 8.87 25.59
CA GLY A 106 -1.79 9.81 25.48
C GLY A 106 -0.45 9.15 25.12
N PHE A 107 -0.50 8.06 24.33
CA PHE A 107 0.70 7.33 23.93
C PHE A 107 1.56 8.16 22.98
N ASP A 108 2.82 8.35 23.33
CA ASP A 108 3.82 9.05 22.51
C ASP A 108 4.83 8.02 21.99
N PRO A 109 4.85 7.73 20.68
CA PRO A 109 5.73 6.69 20.11
C PRO A 109 7.21 7.06 20.19
N ILE A 110 7.53 8.36 20.22
CA ILE A 110 8.93 8.83 20.31
C ILE A 110 9.49 8.58 21.71
N LYS A 111 8.68 8.80 22.74
CA LYS A 111 9.08 8.53 24.14
C LYS A 111 9.02 7.06 24.51
N ASN A 112 8.24 6.28 23.77
CA ASN A 112 8.04 4.85 24.05
C ASN A 112 8.45 3.99 22.83
N PRO A 113 9.75 3.93 22.48
CA PRO A 113 10.22 3.10 21.39
C PRO A 113 10.04 1.61 21.73
N ILE A 114 10.13 0.75 20.69
CA ILE A 114 10.07 -0.70 20.88
C ILE A 114 11.16 -1.16 21.84
N LYS A 115 10.74 -1.92 22.86
CA LYS A 115 11.62 -2.64 23.78
C LYS A 115 11.57 -4.13 23.41
N TRP A 116 12.56 -4.59 22.64
CA TRP A 116 12.59 -5.93 22.04
C TRP A 116 12.42 -7.08 23.02
N ASP A 117 12.94 -6.92 24.24
CA ASP A 117 12.87 -7.94 25.30
C ASP A 117 11.47 -8.07 25.90
N LEU A 118 10.63 -7.03 25.78
CA LEU A 118 9.28 -6.99 26.33
C LEU A 118 8.19 -7.38 25.30
N LEU A 119 8.58 -7.66 24.06
CA LEU A 119 7.64 -8.04 23.00
C LEU A 119 7.00 -9.41 23.28
N SER A 120 5.67 -9.44 23.20
CA SER A 120 4.92 -10.69 23.22
C SER A 120 5.24 -11.55 21.98
N ILE A 121 4.87 -12.82 22.02
CA ILE A 121 5.01 -13.71 20.84
C ILE A 121 4.27 -13.15 19.63
N LEU A 122 3.09 -12.56 19.81
CA LEU A 122 2.31 -11.98 18.72
C LEU A 122 2.95 -10.70 18.16
N ASP A 123 3.59 -9.89 19.02
CA ASP A 123 4.33 -8.71 18.58
C ASP A 123 5.53 -9.12 17.70
N LYS A 124 6.31 -10.07 18.17
CA LYS A 124 7.44 -10.63 17.40
C LYS A 124 6.98 -11.23 16.08
N TRP A 125 5.85 -11.94 16.09
CA TRP A 125 5.28 -12.56 14.90
C TRP A 125 4.87 -11.51 13.85
N ILE A 126 4.13 -10.45 14.23
CA ILE A 126 3.69 -9.45 13.26
C ILE A 126 4.85 -8.62 12.71
N ILE A 127 5.84 -8.29 13.56
CA ILE A 127 7.05 -7.61 13.11
C ILE A 127 7.82 -8.48 12.10
N ALA A 128 8.01 -9.78 12.39
CA ALA A 128 8.65 -10.70 11.47
C ALA A 128 7.90 -10.81 10.13
N LYS A 129 6.57 -10.84 10.17
CA LYS A 129 5.71 -10.81 8.98
C LYS A 129 5.88 -9.51 8.19
N THR A 130 5.99 -8.37 8.86
CA THR A 130 6.25 -7.06 8.23
C THR A 130 7.59 -7.07 7.50
N HIS A 131 8.66 -7.52 8.15
CA HIS A 131 9.98 -7.61 7.52
C HIS A 131 10.02 -8.62 6.35
N LEU A 132 9.29 -9.72 6.46
CA LEU A 132 9.14 -10.67 5.34
C LEU A 132 8.45 -10.01 4.16
N LEU A 133 7.38 -9.24 4.41
CA LEU A 133 6.64 -8.53 3.37
C LEU A 133 7.53 -7.47 2.70
N ILE A 134 8.31 -6.69 3.47
CA ILE A 134 9.26 -5.69 2.94
C ILE A 134 10.25 -6.36 1.99
N ARG A 135 10.88 -7.46 2.41
CA ARG A 135 11.83 -8.21 1.59
C ARG A 135 11.19 -8.76 0.31
N ASN A 136 9.96 -9.27 0.39
CA ASN A 136 9.24 -9.76 -0.78
C ASN A 136 8.87 -8.61 -1.71
N ALA A 137 8.44 -7.46 -1.16
CA ALA A 137 8.11 -6.26 -1.93
C ALA A 137 9.30 -5.77 -2.73
N ASP A 138 10.47 -5.63 -2.11
CA ASP A 138 11.72 -5.25 -2.76
C ASP A 138 12.02 -6.18 -3.95
N HIS A 139 12.03 -7.50 -3.72
CA HIS A 139 12.25 -8.49 -4.76
C HIS A 139 11.23 -8.43 -5.93
N TYR A 140 9.93 -8.21 -5.62
CA TYR A 140 8.91 -8.13 -6.66
C TYR A 140 8.98 -6.82 -7.44
N LEU A 141 9.23 -5.70 -6.75
CA LEU A 141 9.32 -4.39 -7.40
C LEU A 141 10.53 -4.29 -8.32
N GLU A 142 11.69 -4.89 -7.98
CA GLU A 142 12.83 -5.02 -8.88
C GLU A 142 12.48 -5.73 -10.20
N LYS A 143 11.50 -6.63 -10.17
CA LYS A 143 11.03 -7.41 -11.33
C LYS A 143 9.76 -6.85 -11.97
N PHE A 144 9.34 -5.66 -11.61
CA PHE A 144 8.08 -5.04 -12.06
C PHE A 144 6.82 -5.89 -11.75
N ARG A 145 6.88 -6.75 -10.72
CA ARG A 145 5.79 -7.63 -10.29
C ARG A 145 4.97 -7.00 -9.16
N VAL A 146 4.45 -5.80 -9.43
CA VAL A 146 3.60 -5.07 -8.47
C VAL A 146 2.38 -5.91 -8.07
N ASP A 147 1.85 -6.72 -8.99
CA ASP A 147 0.73 -7.64 -8.73
C ASP A 147 1.03 -8.66 -7.63
N SER A 148 2.23 -9.20 -7.62
CA SER A 148 2.65 -10.16 -6.61
C SER A 148 2.83 -9.50 -5.25
N PHE A 149 3.46 -8.33 -5.23
CA PHE A 149 3.58 -7.54 -4.00
C PHE A 149 2.21 -7.18 -3.39
N MET A 150 1.29 -6.67 -4.21
CA MET A 150 -0.02 -6.25 -3.69
C MET A 150 -0.89 -7.42 -3.24
N LYS A 151 -0.76 -8.60 -3.82
CA LYS A 151 -1.41 -9.84 -3.32
C LYS A 151 -0.86 -10.25 -1.97
N ASP A 152 0.47 -10.23 -1.78
CA ASP A 152 1.09 -10.50 -0.49
C ASP A 152 0.67 -9.47 0.56
N PHE A 153 0.58 -8.18 0.17
CA PHE A 153 0.10 -7.12 1.05
C PHE A 153 -1.37 -7.34 1.48
N GLU A 154 -2.25 -7.79 0.59
CA GLU A 154 -3.64 -8.10 0.94
C GLU A 154 -3.74 -9.21 1.99
N LEU A 155 -2.98 -10.30 1.81
CA LEU A 155 -2.92 -11.39 2.79
C LEU A 155 -2.37 -10.90 4.14
N TYR A 156 -1.32 -10.09 4.09
CA TYR A 156 -0.75 -9.50 5.30
C TYR A 156 -1.75 -8.58 6.02
N LEU A 157 -2.51 -7.77 5.30
CA LEU A 157 -3.51 -6.88 5.87
C LEU A 157 -4.63 -7.65 6.58
N GLU A 158 -5.05 -8.80 6.03
CA GLU A 158 -5.98 -9.71 6.69
C GLU A 158 -5.40 -10.29 7.98
N GLU A 159 -4.14 -10.74 7.98
CA GLU A 159 -3.45 -11.23 9.16
C GLU A 159 -3.29 -10.14 10.22
N LEU A 160 -2.93 -8.93 9.82
CA LEU A 160 -2.80 -7.78 10.73
C LEU A 160 -4.14 -7.44 11.40
N SER A 161 -5.21 -7.33 10.63
CA SER A 161 -6.54 -6.94 11.12
C SER A 161 -7.22 -8.09 11.90
N ASN A 162 -7.37 -9.25 11.25
CA ASN A 162 -8.22 -10.34 11.77
C ASN A 162 -7.49 -11.23 12.78
N TRP A 163 -6.17 -11.20 12.79
CA TRP A 163 -5.38 -12.02 13.69
C TRP A 163 -4.65 -11.18 14.74
N TYR A 164 -3.73 -10.31 14.35
CA TYR A 164 -2.94 -9.54 15.31
C TYR A 164 -3.81 -8.60 16.15
N ILE A 165 -4.53 -7.67 15.52
CA ILE A 165 -5.34 -6.68 16.26
C ILE A 165 -6.45 -7.36 17.03
N ARG A 166 -7.19 -8.28 16.41
CA ARG A 166 -8.34 -8.93 17.07
C ARG A 166 -7.94 -9.68 18.33
N ARG A 167 -6.77 -10.36 18.32
CA ARG A 167 -6.27 -11.09 19.50
C ARG A 167 -5.68 -10.20 20.57
N ASN A 168 -5.14 -9.05 20.18
CA ASN A 168 -4.49 -8.11 21.08
C ASN A 168 -5.43 -7.00 21.60
N ARG A 169 -6.69 -6.94 21.18
CA ARG A 169 -7.62 -5.86 21.57
C ARG A 169 -7.63 -5.56 23.06
N ARG A 170 -7.59 -6.59 23.92
CA ARG A 170 -7.59 -6.43 25.37
C ARG A 170 -6.38 -5.63 25.87
N ARG A 171 -5.24 -5.73 25.22
CA ARG A 171 -4.02 -4.99 25.60
C ARG A 171 -4.19 -3.48 25.42
N PHE A 172 -4.96 -3.07 24.40
CA PHE A 172 -5.27 -1.66 24.14
C PHE A 172 -6.40 -1.12 25.03
N TRP A 173 -7.33 -1.98 25.47
CA TRP A 173 -8.53 -1.56 26.20
C TRP A 173 -8.40 -1.58 27.72
N LYS A 174 -7.39 -2.25 28.27
CA LYS A 174 -7.22 -2.26 29.73
C LYS A 174 -6.90 -0.85 30.25
N SER A 175 -7.40 -0.55 31.44
CA SER A 175 -7.20 0.76 32.10
C SER A 175 -5.79 0.95 32.62
N GLU A 176 -5.04 -0.12 32.86
CA GLU A 176 -3.68 -0.10 33.36
C GLU A 176 -2.71 0.34 32.26
N ASP A 177 -1.90 1.36 32.55
CA ASP A 177 -0.80 1.82 31.69
C ASP A 177 0.47 1.04 32.04
N ASP A 178 0.52 -0.22 31.63
CA ASP A 178 1.65 -1.11 31.87
C ASP A 178 2.56 -1.25 30.64
N GLU A 179 3.72 -1.84 30.84
CA GLU A 179 4.72 -2.07 29.78
C GLU A 179 4.20 -2.97 28.64
N ASP A 180 3.25 -3.88 28.93
CA ASP A 180 2.63 -4.72 27.92
C ASP A 180 1.72 -3.90 26.98
N LYS A 181 0.96 -2.95 27.52
CA LYS A 181 0.15 -2.01 26.75
C LYS A 181 1.02 -1.10 25.88
N LYS A 182 2.09 -0.51 26.46
CA LYS A 182 3.06 0.31 25.73
C LYS A 182 3.75 -0.49 24.60
N SER A 183 4.10 -1.74 24.87
CA SER A 183 4.68 -2.64 23.88
C SER A 183 3.73 -2.91 22.72
N ALA A 184 2.43 -3.09 22.98
CA ALA A 184 1.43 -3.27 21.94
C ALA A 184 1.30 -2.03 21.03
N TYR A 185 1.27 -0.82 21.64
CA TYR A 185 1.23 0.43 20.87
C TYR A 185 2.50 0.64 20.05
N ALA A 186 3.69 0.46 20.66
CA ALA A 186 4.95 0.62 19.96
C ALA A 186 5.07 -0.34 18.78
N THR A 187 4.61 -1.58 18.94
CA THR A 187 4.57 -2.58 17.87
C THR A 187 3.66 -2.14 16.73
N LEU A 188 2.42 -1.73 17.05
CA LEU A 188 1.47 -1.36 16.01
C LEU A 188 1.88 -0.07 15.29
N TYR A 189 2.48 0.89 16.00
CA TYR A 189 3.09 2.07 15.39
C TYR A 189 4.18 1.71 14.39
N HIS A 190 5.13 0.86 14.81
CA HIS A 190 6.22 0.39 13.95
C HIS A 190 5.70 -0.33 12.70
N VAL A 191 4.71 -1.19 12.87
CA VAL A 191 4.06 -1.90 11.76
C VAL A 191 3.41 -0.93 10.80
N LEU A 192 2.61 0.03 11.30
CA LEU A 192 1.95 1.03 10.47
C LEU A 192 2.94 1.92 9.73
N ASP A 193 4.00 2.41 10.39
CA ASP A 193 5.04 3.22 9.75
C ASP A 193 5.68 2.48 8.56
N ASN A 194 6.03 1.22 8.74
CA ASN A 194 6.64 0.43 7.66
C ASN A 194 5.66 0.17 6.51
N ILE A 195 4.42 -0.25 6.79
CA ILE A 195 3.49 -0.60 5.72
C ILE A 195 3.05 0.61 4.90
N ILE A 196 2.85 1.79 5.52
CA ILE A 196 2.46 2.99 4.75
C ILE A 196 3.59 3.45 3.83
N LYS A 197 4.84 3.40 4.27
CA LYS A 197 6.00 3.71 3.43
C LYS A 197 6.14 2.72 2.27
N MET A 198 5.93 1.44 2.55
CA MET A 198 6.03 0.38 1.54
C MET A 198 4.95 0.49 0.46
N ILE A 199 3.71 0.85 0.82
CA ILE A 199 2.59 0.97 -0.12
C ILE A 199 2.48 2.37 -0.75
N ALA A 200 3.20 3.37 -0.28
CA ALA A 200 3.12 4.75 -0.79
C ALA A 200 3.28 4.88 -2.32
N PRO A 201 4.17 4.12 -3.00
CA PRO A 201 4.26 4.16 -4.46
C PRO A 201 2.98 3.70 -5.17
N VAL A 202 2.18 2.85 -4.55
CA VAL A 202 0.91 2.32 -5.09
C VAL A 202 -0.28 3.14 -4.62
N LEU A 203 -0.35 3.46 -3.33
CA LEU A 203 -1.48 4.14 -2.67
C LEU A 203 -1.02 5.49 -2.08
N PRO A 204 -0.69 6.48 -2.91
CA PRO A 204 -0.01 7.70 -2.47
C PRO A 204 -0.84 8.55 -1.51
N PHE A 205 -2.16 8.66 -1.75
CA PHE A 205 -2.99 9.61 -1.01
C PHE A 205 -3.35 9.12 0.40
N VAL A 206 -3.74 7.85 0.54
CA VAL A 206 -4.03 7.27 1.85
C VAL A 206 -2.77 7.14 2.69
N SER A 207 -1.65 6.77 2.08
CA SER A 207 -0.36 6.68 2.76
C SER A 207 0.10 8.03 3.28
N GLU A 208 -0.01 9.09 2.47
CA GLU A 208 0.29 10.46 2.89
C GLU A 208 -0.63 10.92 4.02
N SER A 209 -1.93 10.69 3.90
CA SER A 209 -2.90 11.06 4.93
C SER A 209 -2.59 10.40 6.28
N ILE A 210 -2.27 9.10 6.27
CA ILE A 210 -1.87 8.38 7.49
C ILE A 210 -0.53 8.91 8.00
N TYR A 211 0.45 9.14 7.13
CA TYR A 211 1.77 9.63 7.50
C TYR A 211 1.73 10.97 8.20
N GLN A 212 0.99 11.93 7.68
CA GLN A 212 0.86 13.25 8.28
C GLN A 212 0.32 13.17 9.71
N ASN A 213 -0.68 12.32 9.94
CA ASN A 213 -1.29 12.16 11.25
C ASN A 213 -0.47 11.27 12.20
N LEU A 214 0.12 10.20 11.69
CA LEU A 214 0.79 9.18 12.52
C LEU A 214 2.23 9.59 12.85
N ILE A 215 2.98 10.07 11.87
CA ILE A 215 4.42 10.32 11.97
C ILE A 215 4.71 11.80 12.17
N ARG A 216 4.28 12.65 11.22
CA ARG A 216 4.59 14.09 11.26
C ARG A 216 4.02 14.80 12.48
N ASN A 217 2.84 14.39 12.92
CA ASN A 217 2.23 14.96 14.13
C ASN A 217 2.98 14.58 15.42
N SER A 218 3.70 13.45 15.40
CA SER A 218 4.51 12.99 16.54
C SER A 218 5.97 13.41 16.46
N ASP A 219 6.53 13.55 15.25
CA ASP A 219 7.92 13.95 15.00
C ASP A 219 7.99 15.04 13.92
N SER A 220 8.19 16.28 14.35
CA SER A 220 8.36 17.43 13.45
C SER A 220 9.62 17.38 12.59
N ASN A 221 10.62 16.56 12.93
CA ASN A 221 11.85 16.41 12.18
C ASN A 221 11.73 15.35 11.06
N ALA A 222 10.66 14.54 11.05
CA ALA A 222 10.40 13.61 9.97
C ALA A 222 10.23 14.36 8.64
N PRO A 223 10.52 13.75 7.47
CA PRO A 223 10.31 14.37 6.16
C PRO A 223 8.91 14.98 6.00
N GLU A 224 8.77 16.07 5.24
CA GLU A 224 7.50 16.77 5.05
C GLU A 224 6.39 15.91 4.43
N SER A 225 6.78 14.91 3.66
CA SER A 225 5.88 13.97 2.99
C SER A 225 6.44 12.55 3.05
N ILE A 226 5.56 11.56 3.08
CA ILE A 226 5.94 10.15 3.00
C ILE A 226 6.72 9.84 1.72
N HIS A 227 6.47 10.60 0.64
CA HIS A 227 7.12 10.45 -0.65
C HIS A 227 8.58 10.94 -0.67
N LEU A 228 9.03 11.56 0.41
CA LEU A 228 10.43 11.93 0.65
C LEU A 228 11.13 10.96 1.59
N CYS A 229 10.43 9.95 2.09
CA CYS A 229 10.99 8.90 2.92
C CYS A 229 11.65 7.82 2.07
N ASP A 230 12.68 7.17 2.62
CA ASP A 230 13.24 5.97 2.02
C ASP A 230 12.25 4.79 2.10
N PHE A 231 12.39 3.86 1.15
CA PHE A 231 11.67 2.59 1.23
C PHE A 231 12.14 1.81 2.48
N PRO A 232 11.24 1.15 3.23
CA PRO A 232 11.63 0.50 4.47
C PRO A 232 12.61 -0.65 4.23
N ASN A 233 13.56 -0.81 5.14
CA ASN A 233 14.54 -1.90 5.13
C ASN A 233 14.03 -3.10 5.91
N SER A 234 14.34 -4.34 5.42
CA SER A 234 13.97 -5.61 6.05
C SER A 234 14.97 -6.06 7.12
#